data_a0ba7a384037a7c09a66783738b12226
#
_entry.id   a0ba7a384037a7c09a66783738b12226
#
_cell.length_a   1.000
_cell.length_b   1.000
_cell.length_c   1.000
_cell.angle_alpha   90.00
_cell.angle_beta   90.00
_cell.angle_gamma   90.00
#
_symmetry.space_group_name_H-M   'P 1'
#
loop_
_entity.id
_entity.type
_entity.pdbx_description
1 polymer ?
#
loop_
_entity_poly.entity_id
_entity_poly.type
_entity_poly.pdbx_seq_one_letter_code
_entity_poly.pdbx_strand_id
1 'polypeptide(L)'
;MPYDFAEAHHLPNRRLPEQAHADPYDLPRQRRGVTPQMHGRYPDYDVLEQADHWDEVTRRVVLERVGSVPEIRFFAMEEVETLTAFADIVLAQDSEPRIPVLAYVDQKLFNGERDGYRYFDMPADDETWRRVARGLDEEARRRGHDRFALLPVDRQLEVCHGFATGKLHKGAWDTLNVSRAWSVVMRYLLQSFYSHPWAWNEIGFGGPAYPRGYSRFGSPHLQSAERETWEGKEAFEIDPVEDTQQRGLE
;
A
#
# COMPACT_ATOMS: atom_id res chain seq x y z
N MET A 1 20.65 -33.89 -0.62
CA MET A 1 21.20 -33.05 -1.69
C MET A 1 20.57 -31.67 -1.52
N PRO A 2 21.34 -30.59 -1.47
CA PRO A 2 20.74 -29.27 -1.52
C PRO A 2 20.05 -29.12 -2.88
N TYR A 3 18.82 -28.64 -2.86
CA TYR A 3 18.03 -28.37 -4.06
C TYR A 3 18.69 -27.21 -4.81
N ASP A 4 19.12 -27.44 -6.05
CA ASP A 4 19.70 -26.39 -6.87
C ASP A 4 18.56 -25.56 -7.49
N PHE A 5 18.26 -24.43 -6.90
CA PHE A 5 17.23 -23.51 -7.37
C PHE A 5 17.56 -22.91 -8.75
N ALA A 6 18.81 -23.04 -9.24
CA ALA A 6 19.18 -22.61 -10.59
C ALA A 6 18.49 -23.44 -11.67
N GLU A 7 18.06 -24.67 -11.38
CA GLU A 7 17.37 -25.55 -12.32
C GLU A 7 15.84 -25.47 -12.29
N ALA A 8 15.24 -24.61 -11.46
CA ALA A 8 13.80 -24.43 -11.39
C ALA A 8 13.22 -23.73 -12.64
N HIS A 9 13.38 -24.38 -13.80
CA HIS A 9 12.96 -23.87 -15.12
C HIS A 9 11.46 -23.63 -15.27
N HIS A 10 10.66 -24.20 -14.38
CA HIS A 10 9.20 -24.12 -14.39
C HIS A 10 8.64 -22.89 -13.65
N LEU A 11 9.49 -22.16 -12.94
CA LEU A 11 9.04 -20.97 -12.24
C LEU A 11 8.95 -19.77 -13.19
N PRO A 12 7.85 -19.01 -13.17
CA PRO A 12 7.77 -17.77 -13.94
C PRO A 12 8.86 -16.79 -13.45
N ASN A 13 9.40 -15.98 -14.36
CA ASN A 13 10.37 -14.90 -14.07
C ASN A 13 11.83 -15.32 -13.84
N ARG A 14 12.30 -16.33 -14.53
CA ARG A 14 13.67 -16.79 -14.43
C ARG A 14 14.72 -15.83 -15.04
N ARG A 15 14.33 -14.91 -15.92
CA ARG A 15 15.24 -13.89 -16.47
C ARG A 15 15.10 -12.63 -15.64
N LEU A 16 16.13 -12.38 -14.83
CA LEU A 16 16.22 -11.15 -14.06
C LEU A 16 16.51 -9.98 -15.01
N PRO A 17 15.74 -8.88 -14.97
CA PRO A 17 16.19 -7.63 -15.56
C PRO A 17 17.49 -7.15 -14.88
N GLU A 18 18.31 -6.36 -15.56
CA GLU A 18 19.53 -5.76 -15.00
C GLU A 18 19.28 -5.02 -13.65
N GLN A 19 18.08 -4.53 -13.44
CA GLN A 19 17.64 -3.88 -12.18
C GLN A 19 17.64 -4.80 -10.94
N ALA A 20 17.72 -6.11 -11.12
CA ALA A 20 17.77 -7.06 -10.02
C ALA A 20 19.01 -6.91 -9.11
N HIS A 21 19.98 -6.14 -9.54
CA HIS A 21 21.22 -5.88 -8.82
C HIS A 21 21.30 -4.47 -8.22
N ALA A 22 20.19 -3.72 -8.20
CA ALA A 22 20.17 -2.42 -7.54
C ALA A 22 20.62 -2.56 -6.08
N ASP A 23 21.54 -1.70 -5.66
CA ASP A 23 21.94 -1.65 -4.27
C ASP A 23 20.75 -1.12 -3.44
N PRO A 24 20.32 -1.86 -2.40
CA PRO A 24 19.24 -1.41 -1.55
C PRO A 24 19.49 -0.04 -0.91
N TYR A 25 20.75 0.33 -0.72
CA TYR A 25 21.14 1.63 -0.15
C TYR A 25 21.01 2.80 -1.14
N ASP A 26 20.97 2.53 -2.44
CA ASP A 26 20.76 3.54 -3.48
C ASP A 26 19.27 3.80 -3.77
N LEU A 27 18.37 3.00 -3.21
CA LEU A 27 16.94 3.15 -3.42
C LEU A 27 16.35 4.30 -2.59
N PRO A 28 15.27 4.95 -3.10
CA PRO A 28 14.53 5.92 -2.32
C PRO A 28 14.06 5.33 -0.99
N ARG A 29 14.33 6.04 0.11
CA ARG A 29 13.95 5.60 1.44
C ARG A 29 12.91 6.51 2.04
N GLN A 30 11.98 5.90 2.74
CA GLN A 30 11.05 6.65 3.55
C GLN A 30 11.81 7.42 4.65
N ARG A 31 11.28 8.56 5.00
CA ARG A 31 11.83 9.39 6.07
C ARG A 31 11.76 8.65 7.40
N ARG A 32 12.88 8.28 7.96
CA ARG A 32 12.95 7.58 9.25
C ARG A 32 12.28 8.40 10.35
N GLY A 33 11.53 7.74 11.21
CA GLY A 33 10.88 8.35 12.36
C GLY A 33 9.65 9.20 12.03
N VAL A 34 9.23 9.27 10.77
CA VAL A 34 8.04 9.99 10.35
C VAL A 34 7.21 9.09 9.46
N THR A 35 6.12 8.59 9.99
CA THR A 35 5.09 7.90 9.22
C THR A 35 3.77 8.65 9.35
N PRO A 36 2.88 8.63 8.33
CA PRO A 36 1.63 9.37 8.37
C PRO A 36 0.72 8.97 9.53
N GLN A 37 0.74 7.70 9.91
CA GLN A 37 -0.22 7.12 10.85
C GLN A 37 0.34 6.87 12.24
N MET A 38 1.65 6.60 12.36
CA MET A 38 2.25 6.11 13.59
C MET A 38 3.34 7.02 14.14
N HIS A 39 3.55 8.18 13.54
CA HIS A 39 4.55 9.17 13.93
C HIS A 39 5.94 8.57 14.16
N GLY A 40 6.27 7.54 13.35
CA GLY A 40 7.56 6.86 13.47
C GLY A 40 7.61 5.85 14.60
N ARG A 41 6.57 5.03 14.75
CA ARG A 41 6.51 3.97 15.76
C ARG A 41 7.76 3.09 15.78
N TYR A 42 8.38 2.88 14.62
CA TYR A 42 9.64 2.14 14.48
C TYR A 42 10.70 3.03 13.81
N PRO A 43 11.17 4.10 14.49
CA PRO A 43 11.98 5.16 13.88
C PRO A 43 13.34 4.68 13.37
N ASP A 44 13.88 3.62 13.97
CA ASP A 44 15.20 3.06 13.65
C ASP A 44 15.13 1.82 12.77
N TYR A 45 13.93 1.50 12.26
CA TYR A 45 13.71 0.32 11.45
C TYR A 45 13.54 0.67 9.98
N ASP A 46 14.29 -0.04 9.11
CA ASP A 46 14.10 -0.03 7.66
C ASP A 46 14.18 -1.47 7.14
N VAL A 47 13.06 -1.97 6.62
CA VAL A 47 12.96 -3.35 6.11
C VAL A 47 13.96 -3.63 4.99
N LEU A 48 14.39 -2.62 4.25
CA LEU A 48 15.38 -2.81 3.18
C LEU A 48 16.76 -3.23 3.72
N GLU A 49 17.05 -3.00 5.00
CA GLU A 49 18.25 -3.53 5.65
C GLU A 49 18.26 -5.06 5.74
N GLN A 50 17.09 -5.70 5.51
CA GLN A 50 16.96 -7.15 5.46
C GLN A 50 17.26 -7.75 4.07
N ALA A 51 17.54 -6.92 3.07
CA ALA A 51 17.70 -7.37 1.68
C ALA A 51 18.79 -8.43 1.47
N ASP A 52 19.84 -8.40 2.28
CA ASP A 52 20.94 -9.36 2.20
C ASP A 52 20.57 -10.75 2.75
N HIS A 53 19.46 -10.85 3.47
CA HIS A 53 18.94 -12.08 4.03
C HIS A 53 17.85 -12.73 3.16
N TRP A 54 17.44 -12.07 2.07
CA TRP A 54 16.47 -12.62 1.12
C TRP A 54 17.15 -13.41 0.02
N ASP A 55 16.42 -14.37 -0.55
CA ASP A 55 16.84 -14.98 -1.79
C ASP A 55 16.74 -13.97 -2.95
N GLU A 56 17.39 -14.29 -4.07
CA GLU A 56 17.49 -13.39 -5.21
C GLU A 56 16.12 -12.98 -5.76
N VAL A 57 15.15 -13.90 -5.81
CA VAL A 57 13.81 -13.63 -6.34
C VAL A 57 13.04 -12.70 -5.41
N THR A 58 13.05 -12.99 -4.11
CA THR A 58 12.40 -12.15 -3.10
C THR A 58 13.00 -10.75 -3.07
N ARG A 59 14.33 -10.67 -3.04
CA ARG A 59 15.07 -9.40 -3.08
C ARG A 59 14.65 -8.56 -4.28
N ARG A 60 14.66 -9.13 -5.48
CA ARG A 60 14.24 -8.44 -6.69
C ARG A 60 12.82 -7.89 -6.58
N VAL A 61 11.85 -8.73 -6.21
CA VAL A 61 10.43 -8.33 -6.12
C VAL A 61 10.22 -7.19 -5.13
N VAL A 62 10.93 -7.23 -4.00
CA VAL A 62 10.80 -6.18 -2.97
C VAL A 62 11.46 -4.88 -3.42
N LEU A 63 12.69 -4.95 -3.96
CA LEU A 63 13.42 -3.76 -4.40
C LEU A 63 12.75 -3.08 -5.60
N GLU A 64 12.17 -3.85 -6.53
CA GLU A 64 11.44 -3.33 -7.67
C GLU A 64 10.25 -2.44 -7.24
N ARG A 65 9.57 -2.78 -6.15
CA ARG A 65 8.46 -1.96 -5.63
C ARG A 65 8.90 -0.58 -5.16
N VAL A 66 10.14 -0.43 -4.73
CA VAL A 66 10.68 0.87 -4.29
C VAL A 66 11.34 1.62 -5.45
N GLY A 67 12.04 0.89 -6.30
CA GLY A 67 12.84 1.49 -7.39
C GLY A 67 12.08 1.77 -8.67
N SER A 68 10.87 1.21 -8.85
CA SER A 68 10.12 1.33 -10.10
C SER A 68 8.64 1.62 -9.85
N VAL A 69 8.17 2.76 -10.33
CA VAL A 69 6.76 3.11 -10.33
C VAL A 69 6.12 2.68 -11.64
N PRO A 70 5.07 1.85 -11.64
CA PRO A 70 4.37 1.45 -12.86
C PRO A 70 3.82 2.65 -13.62
N GLU A 71 3.83 2.56 -14.95
CA GLU A 71 3.18 3.55 -15.80
C GLU A 71 1.66 3.45 -15.71
N ILE A 72 1.00 4.60 -15.71
CA ILE A 72 -0.47 4.70 -15.82
C ILE A 72 -0.88 4.35 -17.24
N ARG A 73 -1.71 3.32 -17.41
CA ARG A 73 -2.18 2.82 -18.71
C ARG A 73 -3.67 2.55 -18.78
N PHE A 74 -4.31 2.37 -17.62
CA PHE A 74 -5.73 2.05 -17.52
C PHE A 74 -6.59 3.29 -17.31
N PHE A 75 -6.23 4.14 -16.37
CA PHE A 75 -6.99 5.34 -16.03
C PHE A 75 -6.70 6.50 -16.98
N ALA A 76 -7.73 7.29 -17.31
CA ALA A 76 -7.54 8.59 -17.94
C ALA A 76 -6.92 9.58 -16.93
N MET A 77 -6.22 10.61 -17.44
CA MET A 77 -5.52 11.56 -16.56
C MET A 77 -6.44 12.26 -15.56
N GLU A 78 -7.67 12.54 -15.96
CA GLU A 78 -8.68 13.11 -15.08
C GLU A 78 -9.06 12.16 -13.94
N GLU A 79 -9.17 10.87 -14.23
CA GLU A 79 -9.42 9.84 -13.22
C GLU A 79 -8.24 9.70 -12.28
N VAL A 80 -7.00 9.79 -12.82
CA VAL A 80 -5.76 9.74 -12.02
C VAL A 80 -5.72 10.85 -10.97
N GLU A 81 -5.99 12.10 -11.36
CA GLU A 81 -5.99 13.21 -10.42
C GLU A 81 -6.98 13.01 -9.26
N THR A 82 -8.20 12.62 -9.59
CA THR A 82 -9.26 12.38 -8.61
C THR A 82 -8.95 11.19 -7.71
N LEU A 83 -8.54 10.06 -8.29
CA LEU A 83 -8.30 8.84 -7.54
C LEU A 83 -7.01 8.89 -6.72
N THR A 84 -5.98 9.65 -7.17
CA THR A 84 -4.78 9.88 -6.37
C THR A 84 -5.12 10.70 -5.12
N ALA A 85 -5.83 11.81 -5.28
CA ALA A 85 -6.26 12.62 -4.14
C ALA A 85 -7.14 11.82 -3.16
N PHE A 86 -8.04 10.98 -3.68
CA PHE A 86 -8.84 10.08 -2.86
C PHE A 86 -7.99 9.06 -2.10
N ALA A 87 -7.05 8.40 -2.78
CA ALA A 87 -6.15 7.41 -2.18
C ALA A 87 -5.28 8.05 -1.08
N ASP A 88 -4.73 9.22 -1.33
CA ASP A 88 -3.90 9.94 -0.35
C ASP A 88 -4.68 10.28 0.93
N ILE A 89 -5.93 10.73 0.79
CA ILE A 89 -6.80 11.03 1.94
C ILE A 89 -7.11 9.76 2.75
N VAL A 90 -7.55 8.68 2.10
CA VAL A 90 -7.98 7.47 2.82
C VAL A 90 -6.82 6.66 3.39
N LEU A 91 -5.61 6.84 2.86
CA LEU A 91 -4.39 6.21 3.32
C LEU A 91 -3.52 7.14 4.18
N ALA A 92 -4.02 8.34 4.50
CA ALA A 92 -3.32 9.35 5.29
C ALA A 92 -1.92 9.70 4.75
N GLN A 93 -1.75 9.73 3.44
CA GLN A 93 -0.48 10.09 2.80
C GLN A 93 -0.39 11.62 2.61
N ASP A 94 -0.19 12.36 3.68
CA ASP A 94 -0.19 13.83 3.72
C ASP A 94 1.16 14.47 3.39
N SER A 95 2.23 13.68 3.34
CA SER A 95 3.61 14.15 3.12
C SER A 95 4.39 13.25 2.16
N GLU A 96 5.42 13.84 1.54
CA GLU A 96 6.35 13.09 0.69
C GLU A 96 7.48 12.43 1.53
N PRO A 97 8.01 11.29 1.09
CA PRO A 97 7.63 10.53 -0.11
C PRO A 97 6.34 9.71 0.11
N ARG A 98 5.50 9.63 -0.92
CA ARG A 98 4.25 8.84 -0.92
C ARG A 98 4.44 7.51 -1.61
N ILE A 99 3.72 6.50 -1.15
CA ILE A 99 3.61 5.23 -1.86
C ILE A 99 2.73 5.45 -3.09
N PRO A 100 3.19 5.10 -4.31
CA PRO A 100 2.44 5.34 -5.55
C PRO A 100 1.30 4.32 -5.74
N VAL A 101 0.37 4.30 -4.79
CA VAL A 101 -0.67 3.25 -4.68
C VAL A 101 -1.52 3.15 -5.94
N LEU A 102 -1.91 4.30 -6.53
CA LEU A 102 -2.76 4.29 -7.72
C LEU A 102 -2.06 3.68 -8.93
N ALA A 103 -0.74 3.83 -9.07
CA ALA A 103 0.01 3.22 -10.15
C ALA A 103 -0.01 1.68 -10.09
N TYR A 104 0.05 1.10 -8.89
CA TYR A 104 -0.10 -0.35 -8.71
C TYR A 104 -1.52 -0.83 -8.98
N VAL A 105 -2.53 -0.06 -8.57
CA VAL A 105 -3.94 -0.35 -8.90
C VAL A 105 -4.17 -0.30 -10.40
N ASP A 106 -3.66 0.74 -11.06
CA ASP A 106 -3.73 0.89 -12.53
C ASP A 106 -3.12 -0.32 -13.24
N GLN A 107 -1.89 -0.69 -12.88
CA GLN A 107 -1.22 -1.84 -13.46
C GLN A 107 -2.03 -3.13 -13.30
N LYS A 108 -2.59 -3.37 -12.11
CA LYS A 108 -3.42 -4.55 -11.82
C LYS A 108 -4.68 -4.58 -12.69
N LEU A 109 -5.36 -3.45 -12.82
CA LEU A 109 -6.55 -3.32 -13.66
C LEU A 109 -6.24 -3.46 -15.16
N PHE A 110 -5.15 -2.82 -15.61
CA PHE A 110 -4.69 -2.92 -16.99
C PHE A 110 -4.35 -4.36 -17.39
N ASN A 111 -3.67 -5.10 -16.52
CA ASN A 111 -3.32 -6.50 -16.74
C ASN A 111 -4.53 -7.45 -16.58
N GLY A 112 -5.69 -6.97 -16.15
CA GLY A 112 -6.86 -7.82 -15.88
C GLY A 112 -6.70 -8.73 -14.67
N GLU A 113 -5.79 -8.41 -13.76
CA GLU A 113 -5.56 -9.15 -12.53
C GLU A 113 -6.67 -8.86 -11.53
N ARG A 114 -7.55 -9.83 -11.33
CA ARG A 114 -8.73 -9.72 -10.46
C ARG A 114 -8.72 -10.81 -9.42
N ASP A 115 -9.45 -10.59 -8.32
CA ASP A 115 -9.49 -11.51 -7.17
C ASP A 115 -10.37 -12.77 -7.41
N GLY A 116 -10.87 -12.97 -8.63
CA GLY A 116 -11.63 -14.15 -9.04
C GLY A 116 -13.09 -14.20 -8.56
N TYR A 117 -13.58 -13.21 -7.81
CA TYR A 117 -14.98 -13.09 -7.42
C TYR A 117 -15.53 -11.68 -7.62
N ARG A 118 -16.83 -11.56 -7.75
CA ARG A 118 -17.56 -10.29 -7.85
C ARG A 118 -18.90 -10.41 -7.14
N TYR A 119 -19.30 -9.35 -6.48
CA TYR A 119 -20.66 -9.26 -5.96
C TYR A 119 -21.66 -9.23 -7.12
N PHE A 120 -22.77 -9.97 -6.99
CA PHE A 120 -23.74 -10.15 -8.07
C PHE A 120 -24.41 -8.84 -8.52
N ASP A 121 -24.52 -7.85 -7.63
CA ASP A 121 -25.11 -6.53 -7.85
C ASP A 121 -24.07 -5.42 -8.12
N MET A 122 -22.84 -5.79 -8.38
CA MET A 122 -21.77 -4.85 -8.72
C MET A 122 -21.32 -5.03 -10.18
N PRO A 123 -20.92 -3.95 -10.85
CA PRO A 123 -20.21 -4.05 -12.12
C PRO A 123 -18.83 -4.71 -11.92
N ALA A 124 -18.12 -4.96 -13.00
CA ALA A 124 -16.72 -5.39 -12.93
C ALA A 124 -15.87 -4.34 -12.21
N ASP A 125 -14.73 -4.78 -11.62
CA ASP A 125 -13.90 -3.92 -10.78
C ASP A 125 -13.38 -2.69 -11.56
N ASP A 126 -13.00 -2.87 -12.83
CA ASP A 126 -12.62 -1.80 -13.75
C ASP A 126 -13.71 -0.74 -13.92
N GLU A 127 -14.93 -1.15 -14.16
CA GLU A 127 -16.07 -0.22 -14.26
C GLU A 127 -16.45 0.36 -12.90
N THR A 128 -16.28 -0.39 -11.80
CA THR A 128 -16.48 0.12 -10.44
C THR A 128 -15.55 1.31 -10.18
N TRP A 129 -14.27 1.20 -10.49
CA TRP A 129 -13.29 2.25 -10.31
C TRP A 129 -13.63 3.52 -11.11
N ARG A 130 -14.03 3.37 -12.41
CA ARG A 130 -14.44 4.50 -13.24
C ARG A 130 -15.69 5.19 -12.71
N ARG A 131 -16.66 4.43 -12.19
CA ARG A 131 -17.87 5.00 -11.58
C ARG A 131 -17.56 5.73 -10.28
N VAL A 132 -16.64 5.18 -9.48
CA VAL A 132 -16.19 5.84 -8.25
C VAL A 132 -15.50 7.17 -8.57
N ALA A 133 -14.59 7.22 -9.55
CA ALA A 133 -13.96 8.48 -9.97
C ALA A 133 -14.99 9.53 -10.38
N ARG A 134 -15.96 9.13 -11.23
CA ARG A 134 -17.06 10.03 -11.64
C ARG A 134 -17.92 10.50 -10.48
N GLY A 135 -18.21 9.58 -9.54
CA GLY A 135 -19.01 9.91 -8.36
C GLY A 135 -18.33 10.92 -7.43
N LEU A 136 -17.03 10.75 -7.20
CA LEU A 136 -16.23 11.68 -6.40
C LEU A 136 -16.20 13.08 -7.03
N ASP A 137 -16.03 13.17 -8.35
CA ASP A 137 -16.06 14.45 -9.06
C ASP A 137 -17.48 15.07 -9.07
N GLU A 138 -18.53 14.27 -9.11
CA GLU A 138 -19.89 14.79 -8.98
C GLU A 138 -20.14 15.38 -7.59
N GLU A 139 -19.65 14.74 -6.54
CA GLU A 139 -19.71 15.29 -5.18
C GLU A 139 -18.93 16.62 -5.06
N ALA A 140 -17.81 16.75 -5.76
CA ALA A 140 -17.05 17.99 -5.82
C ALA A 140 -17.83 19.10 -6.53
N ARG A 141 -18.44 18.81 -7.70
CA ARG A 141 -19.24 19.77 -8.46
C ARG A 141 -20.43 20.30 -7.66
N ARG A 142 -21.06 19.45 -6.85
CA ARG A 142 -22.13 19.86 -5.90
C ARG A 142 -21.64 20.85 -4.84
N ARG A 143 -20.34 20.88 -4.58
CA ARG A 143 -19.66 21.78 -3.63
C ARG A 143 -18.99 22.98 -4.34
N GLY A 144 -19.22 23.15 -5.64
CA GLY A 144 -18.69 24.26 -6.42
C GLY A 144 -17.27 24.08 -6.94
N HIS A 145 -16.77 22.86 -6.98
CA HIS A 145 -15.46 22.53 -7.52
C HIS A 145 -15.57 21.54 -8.68
N ASP A 146 -14.72 21.67 -9.69
CA ASP A 146 -14.79 20.85 -10.90
C ASP A 146 -14.43 19.37 -10.63
N ARG A 147 -13.51 19.13 -9.72
CA ARG A 147 -12.97 17.80 -9.40
C ARG A 147 -12.74 17.61 -7.90
N PHE A 148 -12.79 16.37 -7.48
CA PHE A 148 -12.51 15.99 -6.09
C PHE A 148 -11.13 16.44 -5.61
N ALA A 149 -10.10 16.34 -6.46
CA ALA A 149 -8.74 16.77 -6.14
C ALA A 149 -8.61 18.26 -5.83
N LEU A 150 -9.57 19.10 -6.29
CA LEU A 150 -9.60 20.54 -6.06
C LEU A 150 -10.35 20.94 -4.79
N LEU A 151 -11.00 19.99 -4.12
CA LEU A 151 -11.65 20.27 -2.85
C LEU A 151 -10.62 20.56 -1.75
N PRO A 152 -10.92 21.46 -0.80
CA PRO A 152 -10.19 21.55 0.45
C PRO A 152 -10.17 20.20 1.19
N VAL A 153 -9.11 19.93 1.94
CA VAL A 153 -8.90 18.62 2.61
C VAL A 153 -10.07 18.25 3.54
N ASP A 154 -10.62 19.18 4.29
CA ASP A 154 -11.80 18.98 5.14
C ASP A 154 -13.01 18.49 4.33
N ARG A 155 -13.22 19.04 3.13
CA ARG A 155 -14.29 18.62 2.22
C ARG A 155 -14.02 17.29 1.54
N GLN A 156 -12.75 16.99 1.24
CA GLN A 156 -12.37 15.65 0.76
C GLN A 156 -12.66 14.59 1.84
N LEU A 157 -12.32 14.86 3.09
CA LEU A 157 -12.61 13.99 4.23
C LEU A 157 -14.12 13.76 4.43
N GLU A 158 -14.95 14.81 4.31
CA GLU A 158 -16.41 14.68 4.35
C GLU A 158 -16.95 13.73 3.26
N VAL A 159 -16.46 13.87 2.02
CA VAL A 159 -16.86 13.01 0.91
C VAL A 159 -16.41 11.57 1.14
N CYS A 160 -15.17 11.37 1.57
CA CYS A 160 -14.63 10.05 1.90
C CYS A 160 -15.44 9.38 3.03
N HIS A 161 -15.79 10.13 4.07
CA HIS A 161 -16.66 9.64 5.15
C HIS A 161 -18.06 9.29 4.64
N GLY A 162 -18.61 10.12 3.77
CA GLY A 162 -19.90 9.87 3.09
C GLY A 162 -19.86 8.58 2.27
N PHE A 163 -18.77 8.33 1.54
CA PHE A 163 -18.55 7.12 0.77
C PHE A 163 -18.44 5.89 1.69
N ALA A 164 -17.64 5.96 2.73
CA ALA A 164 -17.46 4.88 3.69
C ALA A 164 -18.76 4.48 4.40
N THR A 165 -19.63 5.46 4.68
CA THR A 165 -20.90 5.25 5.41
C THR A 165 -22.12 5.12 4.52
N GLY A 166 -21.96 5.20 3.20
CA GLY A 166 -23.06 5.13 2.23
C GLY A 166 -23.96 6.37 2.22
N LYS A 167 -23.48 7.50 2.75
CA LYS A 167 -24.25 8.76 2.89
C LYS A 167 -23.85 9.76 1.81
N LEU A 168 -23.93 9.36 0.55
CA LEU A 168 -23.66 10.18 -0.61
C LEU A 168 -24.96 10.65 -1.30
N HIS A 169 -24.84 11.70 -2.11
CA HIS A 169 -25.97 12.19 -2.87
C HIS A 169 -26.32 11.20 -4.00
N LYS A 170 -27.60 11.20 -4.37
CA LYS A 170 -28.05 10.49 -5.57
C LYS A 170 -27.38 11.06 -6.82
N GLY A 171 -27.35 10.29 -7.90
CA GLY A 171 -26.72 10.67 -9.15
C GLY A 171 -25.74 9.60 -9.62
N ALA A 172 -24.46 9.91 -9.78
CA ALA A 172 -23.46 8.93 -10.22
C ALA A 172 -23.40 7.66 -9.35
N TRP A 173 -23.81 7.77 -8.10
CA TRP A 173 -23.84 6.65 -7.13
C TRP A 173 -25.07 5.74 -7.26
N ASP A 174 -26.13 6.17 -7.93
CA ASP A 174 -27.39 5.38 -8.05
C ASP A 174 -27.22 4.04 -8.78
N THR A 175 -26.14 3.91 -9.55
CA THR A 175 -25.80 2.71 -10.31
C THR A 175 -24.84 1.78 -9.59
N LEU A 176 -24.49 2.08 -8.34
CA LEU A 176 -23.57 1.32 -7.51
C LEU A 176 -24.19 0.97 -6.16
N ASN A 177 -23.91 -0.22 -5.67
CA ASN A 177 -24.01 -0.47 -4.25
C ASN A 177 -22.80 0.21 -3.56
N VAL A 178 -23.03 1.39 -2.97
CA VAL A 178 -21.96 2.27 -2.46
C VAL A 178 -21.08 1.57 -1.43
N SER A 179 -21.68 0.81 -0.48
CA SER A 179 -20.93 0.07 0.53
C SER A 179 -20.02 -1.00 -0.09
N ARG A 180 -20.49 -1.70 -1.13
CA ARG A 180 -19.66 -2.68 -1.85
C ARG A 180 -18.60 -2.03 -2.71
N ALA A 181 -18.92 -0.90 -3.34
CA ALA A 181 -17.94 -0.11 -4.08
C ALA A 181 -16.81 0.35 -3.15
N TRP A 182 -17.13 0.84 -1.95
CA TRP A 182 -16.14 1.15 -0.92
C TRP A 182 -15.25 -0.06 -0.61
N SER A 183 -15.86 -1.22 -0.36
CA SER A 183 -15.11 -2.45 -0.04
C SER A 183 -14.18 -2.88 -1.18
N VAL A 184 -14.63 -2.77 -2.44
CA VAL A 184 -13.81 -3.10 -3.62
C VAL A 184 -12.62 -2.15 -3.70
N VAL A 185 -12.85 -0.84 -3.66
CA VAL A 185 -11.81 0.16 -3.81
C VAL A 185 -10.80 0.08 -2.67
N MET A 186 -11.26 0.00 -1.42
CA MET A 186 -10.38 -0.10 -0.26
C MET A 186 -9.53 -1.37 -0.29
N ARG A 187 -10.06 -2.49 -0.76
CA ARG A 187 -9.27 -3.71 -0.91
C ARG A 187 -8.09 -3.52 -1.84
N TYR A 188 -8.30 -2.92 -3.02
CA TYR A 188 -7.22 -2.62 -3.96
C TYR A 188 -6.20 -1.64 -3.38
N LEU A 189 -6.67 -0.56 -2.76
CA LEU A 189 -5.79 0.44 -2.14
C LEU A 189 -4.94 -0.16 -1.03
N LEU A 190 -5.54 -0.91 -0.11
CA LEU A 190 -4.84 -1.53 1.01
C LEU A 190 -3.88 -2.64 0.55
N GLN A 191 -4.26 -3.46 -0.43
CA GLN A 191 -3.36 -4.44 -1.02
C GLN A 191 -2.12 -3.77 -1.63
N SER A 192 -2.32 -2.68 -2.39
CA SER A 192 -1.23 -1.94 -3.01
C SER A 192 -0.36 -1.24 -1.97
N PHE A 193 -0.97 -0.58 -0.99
CA PHE A 193 -0.27 0.13 0.08
C PHE A 193 0.59 -0.83 0.93
N TYR A 194 -0.02 -1.87 1.50
CA TYR A 194 0.68 -2.82 2.35
C TYR A 194 1.54 -3.85 1.58
N SER A 195 1.57 -3.79 0.26
CA SER A 195 2.57 -4.51 -0.52
C SER A 195 3.91 -3.75 -0.62
N HIS A 196 3.95 -2.48 -0.23
CA HIS A 196 5.11 -1.63 -0.37
C HIS A 196 5.98 -1.65 0.90
N PRO A 197 7.32 -1.73 0.77
CA PRO A 197 8.25 -1.79 1.90
C PRO A 197 8.12 -0.61 2.89
N TRP A 198 7.78 0.57 2.43
CA TRP A 198 7.59 1.72 3.33
C TRP A 198 6.41 1.52 4.28
N ALA A 199 5.30 0.92 3.81
CA ALA A 199 4.20 0.57 4.69
C ALA A 199 4.59 -0.50 5.72
N TRP A 200 5.51 -1.39 5.37
CA TRP A 200 6.04 -2.38 6.30
C TRP A 200 6.84 -1.73 7.44
N ASN A 201 7.60 -0.67 7.13
CA ASN A 201 8.30 0.09 8.14
C ASN A 201 7.34 0.73 9.16
N GLU A 202 6.19 1.21 8.70
CA GLU A 202 5.17 1.81 9.58
C GLU A 202 4.60 0.83 10.60
N ILE A 203 4.36 -0.41 10.16
CA ILE A 203 3.74 -1.43 11.01
C ILE A 203 4.75 -2.36 11.70
N GLY A 204 6.06 -2.14 11.49
CA GLY A 204 7.12 -2.98 12.03
C GLY A 204 7.15 -4.39 11.43
N PHE A 205 6.65 -4.58 10.19
CA PHE A 205 6.73 -5.86 9.53
C PHE A 205 8.12 -6.08 8.93
N GLY A 206 8.77 -7.17 9.33
CA GLY A 206 10.14 -7.51 8.93
C GLY A 206 10.35 -7.93 7.48
N GLY A 207 9.34 -7.80 6.65
CA GLY A 207 9.39 -8.22 5.26
C GLY A 207 9.26 -9.73 5.08
N PRO A 208 9.44 -10.23 3.85
CA PRO A 208 9.40 -11.66 3.55
C PRO A 208 10.48 -12.43 4.32
N ALA A 209 10.10 -13.54 4.93
CA ALA A 209 11.02 -14.37 5.69
C ALA A 209 11.67 -15.50 4.87
N TYR A 210 11.39 -15.59 3.58
CA TYR A 210 12.01 -16.59 2.72
C TYR A 210 13.46 -16.19 2.37
N PRO A 211 14.45 -17.10 2.41
CA PRO A 211 14.31 -18.54 2.68
C PRO A 211 14.32 -18.92 4.18
N ARG A 212 14.49 -18.00 5.09
CA ARG A 212 14.68 -18.25 6.53
C ARG A 212 13.46 -18.85 7.22
N GLY A 213 12.27 -18.52 6.78
CA GLY A 213 10.98 -18.91 7.38
C GLY A 213 10.53 -17.99 8.52
N TYR A 214 9.23 -18.01 8.79
CA TYR A 214 8.62 -17.20 9.86
C TYR A 214 8.69 -17.89 11.23
N SER A 215 8.84 -19.21 11.28
CA SER A 215 8.89 -19.98 12.52
C SER A 215 10.24 -19.84 13.20
N ARG A 216 10.38 -18.75 13.91
CA ARG A 216 11.44 -18.59 14.89
C ARG A 216 10.88 -18.82 16.27
N PHE A 217 10.27 -19.97 16.48
CA PHE A 217 9.96 -20.40 17.82
C PHE A 217 11.28 -20.47 18.58
N GLY A 218 11.54 -19.35 19.28
CA GLY A 218 12.73 -19.22 20.06
C GLY A 218 12.87 -20.41 20.98
N SER A 219 13.70 -21.33 20.58
CA SER A 219 14.38 -22.08 21.61
C SER A 219 14.93 -21.01 22.55
N PRO A 220 14.71 -21.11 23.87
CA PRO A 220 15.34 -20.19 24.83
C PRO A 220 16.87 -20.20 24.73
N HIS A 221 17.42 -20.98 23.81
CA HIS A 221 18.83 -21.16 23.51
C HIS A 221 19.29 -20.46 22.22
N LEU A 222 18.40 -19.82 21.45
CA LEU A 222 18.83 -18.98 20.32
C LEU A 222 19.59 -17.78 20.87
N GLN A 223 20.87 -17.75 20.57
CA GLN A 223 21.75 -16.65 20.98
C GLN A 223 21.28 -15.34 20.32
N SER A 224 21.48 -14.23 20.98
CA SER A 224 21.11 -12.91 20.47
C SER A 224 21.70 -12.59 19.07
N ALA A 225 22.80 -13.26 18.70
CA ALA A 225 23.44 -13.16 17.39
C ALA A 225 22.63 -13.83 16.25
N GLU A 226 21.66 -14.68 16.58
CA GLU A 226 20.78 -15.33 15.59
C GLU A 226 19.45 -14.60 15.39
N ARG A 227 19.23 -13.50 16.14
CA ARG A 227 18.08 -12.64 15.96
C ARG A 227 18.34 -11.69 14.81
N GLU A 228 17.29 -11.46 14.02
CA GLU A 228 17.30 -10.37 13.06
C GLU A 228 17.34 -9.04 13.79
N THR A 229 17.96 -8.04 13.18
CA THR A 229 18.13 -6.72 13.80
C THR A 229 16.81 -6.07 14.23
N TRP A 230 15.71 -6.38 13.56
CA TRP A 230 14.37 -5.89 13.89
C TRP A 230 13.67 -6.67 15.00
N GLU A 231 14.05 -7.93 15.26
CA GLU A 231 13.39 -8.78 16.26
C GLU A 231 13.66 -8.36 17.72
N GLY A 232 14.66 -7.57 17.94
CA GLY A 232 15.01 -7.05 19.27
C GLY A 232 14.62 -5.60 19.49
N LYS A 233 14.02 -4.95 18.50
CA LYS A 233 13.59 -3.55 18.62
C LYS A 233 12.16 -3.51 19.13
N GLU A 234 11.99 -2.89 20.27
CA GLU A 234 10.67 -2.54 20.75
C GLU A 234 10.16 -1.28 20.04
N ALA A 235 8.88 -1.23 19.74
CA ALA A 235 8.31 -0.13 18.99
C ALA A 235 8.45 1.20 19.73
N PHE A 236 8.13 1.20 21.03
CA PHE A 236 8.29 2.29 21.98
C PHE A 236 8.29 1.70 23.39
N GLU A 237 8.90 2.41 24.32
CA GLU A 237 8.82 2.10 25.76
C GLU A 237 7.38 2.33 26.30
N ILE A 238 6.60 3.18 25.65
CA ILE A 238 5.23 3.53 26.02
C ILE A 238 4.28 2.91 25.01
N ASP A 239 3.15 2.37 25.46
CA ASP A 239 2.08 1.89 24.58
C ASP A 239 1.66 3.01 23.62
N PRO A 240 1.65 2.75 22.29
CA PRO A 240 1.29 3.77 21.30
C PRO A 240 -0.11 4.36 21.49
N VAL A 241 -1.05 3.60 22.05
CA VAL A 241 -2.41 4.08 22.37
C VAL A 241 -2.34 5.08 23.52
N GLU A 242 -1.60 4.75 24.60
CA GLU A 242 -1.38 5.66 25.71
C GLU A 242 -0.63 6.92 25.29
N ASP A 243 0.39 6.80 24.43
CA ASP A 243 1.13 7.93 23.90
C ASP A 243 0.23 8.85 23.06
N THR A 244 -0.63 8.29 22.23
CA THR A 244 -1.59 9.05 21.41
C THR A 244 -2.58 9.81 22.28
N GLN A 245 -3.12 9.14 23.30
CA GLN A 245 -4.04 9.76 24.27
C GLN A 245 -3.37 10.86 25.07
N GLN A 246 -2.14 10.64 25.53
CA GLN A 246 -1.36 11.66 26.27
C GLN A 246 -1.05 12.90 25.42
N ARG A 247 -0.88 12.73 24.11
CA ARG A 247 -0.65 13.83 23.17
C ARG A 247 -1.92 14.52 22.70
N GLY A 248 -3.10 14.03 23.07
CA GLY A 248 -4.38 14.60 22.66
C GLY A 248 -4.62 14.50 21.16
N LEU A 249 -4.14 13.45 20.53
CA LEU A 249 -4.28 13.17 19.10
C LEU A 249 -5.44 12.18 18.84
N GLU A 250 -6.56 12.32 19.58
CA GLU A 250 -7.78 11.55 19.34
C GLU A 250 -8.56 12.02 18.10
#